data_49948fee27fa90109a90f70906f8ff45
#
_entry.id   49948fee27fa90109a90f70906f8ff45
#
_cell.length_a   1.000
_cell.length_b   1.000
_cell.length_c   1.000
_cell.angle_alpha   90.00
_cell.angle_beta   90.00
_cell.angle_gamma   90.00
#
_symmetry.space_group_name_H-M   'P 1'
#
loop_
_entity.id
_entity.type
_entity.pdbx_description
1 polymer ?
#
loop_
_entity_poly.entity_id
_entity_poly.type
_entity_poly.pdbx_seq_one_letter_code
_entity_poly.pdbx_strand_id
1 'polypeptide(L)'
;MFVRHIFLASLLLFGLAACSRLPQQAPPVAAKNPAELLAQKRYWQAEGKIALAVKDYKESGNFDWQNQGGNFAIRFYGPLGLGAVKLTKEGKLVTFESAKDGTHSADSAEELMQRLAGWQVPISQLQHWIKGIPAPGAIESRQDDPA
;
A
#
# COMPACT_ATOMS: atom_id res chain seq x y z
N MET A 1 18.42 -27.28 66.36
CA MET A 1 17.74 -26.13 65.68
C MET A 1 18.54 -25.54 64.53
N PHE A 2 19.83 -25.55 64.51
CA PHE A 2 20.68 -24.96 63.44
C PHE A 2 20.63 -25.68 62.09
N VAL A 3 20.50 -26.98 62.03
CA VAL A 3 20.53 -27.77 60.79
C VAL A 3 19.33 -27.51 59.91
N ARG A 4 18.13 -27.15 60.51
CA ARG A 4 16.88 -26.89 59.78
C ARG A 4 16.89 -25.56 59.02
N HIS A 5 17.70 -24.61 59.48
CA HIS A 5 17.83 -23.28 58.83
C HIS A 5 18.82 -23.30 57.65
N ILE A 6 19.83 -24.19 57.71
CA ILE A 6 20.82 -24.37 56.63
C ILE A 6 20.17 -25.02 55.41
N PHE A 7 19.25 -25.99 55.60
CA PHE A 7 18.50 -26.60 54.49
C PHE A 7 17.53 -25.65 53.82
N LEU A 8 16.86 -24.77 54.57
CA LEU A 8 15.98 -23.75 54.01
C LEU A 8 16.72 -22.65 53.23
N ALA A 9 17.92 -22.28 53.68
CA ALA A 9 18.76 -21.30 53.01
C ALA A 9 19.35 -21.82 51.69
N SER A 10 19.69 -23.15 51.64
CA SER A 10 20.19 -23.81 50.43
C SER A 10 19.12 -23.95 49.34
N LEU A 11 17.85 -24.14 49.71
CA LEU A 11 16.75 -24.30 48.79
C LEU A 11 16.36 -22.97 48.11
N LEU A 12 16.58 -21.83 48.80
CA LEU A 12 16.28 -20.50 48.24
C LEU A 12 17.31 -20.03 47.20
N LEU A 13 18.56 -20.52 47.25
CA LEU A 13 19.64 -20.14 46.34
C LEU A 13 19.54 -20.87 44.97
N PHE A 14 18.84 -21.98 44.89
CA PHE A 14 18.67 -22.76 43.66
C PHE A 14 17.58 -22.23 42.73
N GLY A 15 16.72 -21.35 43.23
CA GLY A 15 15.56 -20.80 42.50
C GLY A 15 15.87 -19.65 41.52
N LEU A 16 17.06 -19.04 41.59
CA LEU A 16 17.40 -17.83 40.80
C LEU A 16 18.13 -18.11 39.47
N ALA A 17 18.50 -19.36 39.21
CA ALA A 17 19.24 -19.71 38.00
C ALA A 17 18.35 -20.06 36.78
N ALA A 18 17.02 -20.03 36.92
CA ALA A 18 16.09 -20.51 35.89
C ALA A 18 15.62 -19.45 34.89
N CYS A 19 16.00 -18.18 35.03
CA CYS A 19 15.43 -17.07 34.21
C CYS A 19 16.39 -16.40 33.25
N SER A 20 17.49 -17.02 32.83
CA SER A 20 18.42 -16.41 31.87
C SER A 20 18.57 -17.15 30.54
N ARG A 21 17.50 -17.76 30.05
CA ARG A 21 17.42 -18.04 28.60
C ARG A 21 16.71 -16.88 27.94
N LEU A 22 17.47 -15.83 27.62
CA LEU A 22 17.08 -14.91 26.57
C LEU A 22 16.80 -15.74 25.32
N PRO A 23 15.63 -15.61 24.68
CA PRO A 23 15.40 -16.22 23.39
C PRO A 23 16.52 -15.72 22.47
N GLN A 24 17.37 -16.65 22.03
CA GLN A 24 18.41 -16.38 21.04
C GLN A 24 17.62 -15.96 19.78
N GLN A 25 17.62 -14.64 19.53
CA GLN A 25 17.05 -14.10 18.30
C GLN A 25 17.73 -14.85 17.16
N ALA A 26 16.96 -15.62 16.41
CA ALA A 26 17.43 -16.20 15.17
C ALA A 26 18.10 -15.07 14.36
N PRO A 27 19.25 -15.34 13.71
CA PRO A 27 19.91 -14.33 12.89
C PRO A 27 18.84 -13.75 11.95
N PRO A 28 18.80 -12.43 11.75
CA PRO A 28 17.83 -11.84 10.87
C PRO A 28 17.97 -12.54 9.52
N VAL A 29 16.99 -13.35 9.17
CA VAL A 29 16.82 -13.82 7.78
C VAL A 29 16.89 -12.54 6.99
N ALA A 30 17.84 -12.43 6.05
CA ALA A 30 18.03 -11.24 5.24
C ALA A 30 16.66 -10.87 4.66
N ALA A 31 16.00 -9.95 5.34
CA ALA A 31 14.63 -9.58 5.02
C ALA A 31 14.73 -8.96 3.63
N LYS A 32 14.15 -9.63 2.63
CA LYS A 32 13.97 -9.02 1.31
C LYS A 32 13.40 -7.65 1.54
N ASN A 33 13.99 -6.66 0.88
CA ASN A 33 13.54 -5.27 0.99
C ASN A 33 12.01 -5.24 0.87
N PRO A 34 11.28 -4.67 1.84
CA PRO A 34 9.81 -4.62 1.79
C PRO A 34 9.27 -4.10 0.46
N ALA A 35 9.96 -3.16 -0.17
CA ALA A 35 9.63 -2.64 -1.49
C ALA A 35 9.71 -3.73 -2.57
N GLU A 36 10.70 -4.62 -2.53
CA GLU A 36 10.81 -5.73 -3.49
C GLU A 36 9.66 -6.74 -3.32
N LEU A 37 9.27 -7.03 -2.07
CA LEU A 37 8.13 -7.89 -1.80
C LEU A 37 6.83 -7.27 -2.30
N LEU A 38 6.64 -5.96 -2.12
CA LEU A 38 5.48 -5.24 -2.61
C LEU A 38 5.48 -5.13 -4.14
N ALA A 39 6.65 -4.96 -4.77
CA ALA A 39 6.78 -4.94 -6.22
C ALA A 39 6.27 -6.23 -6.87
N GLN A 40 6.51 -7.38 -6.24
CA GLN A 40 6.10 -8.70 -6.73
C GLN A 40 4.60 -9.00 -6.51
N LYS A 41 3.90 -8.20 -5.69
CA LYS A 41 2.47 -8.40 -5.43
C LYS A 41 1.65 -8.04 -6.66
N ARG A 42 1.09 -9.05 -7.31
CA ARG A 42 0.19 -8.92 -8.47
C ARG A 42 -1.28 -8.81 -8.07
N TYR A 43 -1.62 -9.31 -6.90
CA TYR A 43 -2.98 -9.30 -6.33
C TYR A 43 -2.94 -8.48 -5.04
N TRP A 44 -3.62 -7.35 -5.04
CA TRP A 44 -3.66 -6.46 -3.89
C TRP A 44 -4.90 -5.58 -3.93
N GLN A 45 -5.24 -5.05 -2.79
CA GLN A 45 -6.32 -4.08 -2.61
C GLN A 45 -5.79 -2.92 -1.80
N ALA A 46 -6.24 -1.72 -2.13
CA ALA A 46 -5.98 -0.51 -1.38
C ALA A 46 -7.26 0.34 -1.32
N GLU A 47 -7.45 0.97 -0.20
CA GLU A 47 -8.54 1.92 0.03
C GLU A 47 -8.03 3.12 0.81
N GLY A 48 -8.63 4.27 0.61
CA GLY A 48 -8.17 5.48 1.27
C GLY A 48 -8.84 6.74 0.77
N LYS A 49 -8.19 7.86 1.08
CA LYS A 49 -8.59 9.19 0.59
C LYS A 49 -7.55 9.72 -0.37
N ILE A 50 -8.02 10.35 -1.42
CA ILE A 50 -7.19 11.05 -2.39
C ILE A 50 -7.62 12.51 -2.43
N ALA A 51 -6.66 13.41 -2.48
CA ALA A 51 -6.87 14.82 -2.77
C ALA A 51 -6.14 15.16 -4.06
N LEU A 52 -6.85 15.77 -4.97
CA LEU A 52 -6.33 16.23 -6.25
C LEU A 52 -6.32 17.76 -6.24
N ALA A 53 -5.17 18.35 -6.48
CA ALA A 53 -5.01 19.78 -6.60
C ALA A 53 -4.27 20.08 -7.92
N VAL A 54 -5.00 20.58 -8.91
CA VAL A 54 -4.47 20.95 -10.22
C VAL A 54 -4.92 22.37 -10.52
N LYS A 55 -3.97 23.31 -10.50
CA LYS A 55 -4.21 24.73 -10.77
C LYS A 55 -5.43 25.28 -10.02
N ASP A 56 -6.58 25.40 -10.68
CA ASP A 56 -7.81 25.97 -10.12
C ASP A 56 -8.82 24.92 -9.66
N TYR A 57 -8.45 23.63 -9.75
CA TYR A 57 -9.30 22.49 -9.41
C TYR A 57 -8.79 21.78 -8.16
N LYS A 58 -9.64 21.68 -7.15
CA LYS A 58 -9.33 20.95 -5.90
C LYS A 58 -10.52 20.07 -5.57
N GLU A 59 -10.28 18.78 -5.62
CA GLU A 59 -11.26 17.77 -5.27
C GLU A 59 -10.66 16.77 -4.29
N SER A 60 -11.48 16.24 -3.42
CA SER A 60 -11.09 15.14 -2.53
C SER A 60 -12.21 14.12 -2.44
N GLY A 61 -11.82 12.86 -2.35
CA GLY A 61 -12.76 11.75 -2.27
C GLY A 61 -12.11 10.52 -1.66
N ASN A 62 -12.90 9.48 -1.55
CA ASN A 62 -12.43 8.16 -1.19
C ASN A 62 -12.15 7.36 -2.46
N PHE A 63 -11.29 6.35 -2.33
CA PHE A 63 -11.07 5.39 -3.39
C PHE A 63 -11.00 3.96 -2.84
N ASP A 64 -11.45 3.02 -3.64
CA ASP A 64 -11.20 1.59 -3.50
C ASP A 64 -10.50 1.12 -4.77
N TRP A 65 -9.38 0.45 -4.64
CA TRP A 65 -8.62 -0.08 -5.77
C TRP A 65 -8.33 -1.56 -5.55
N GLN A 66 -8.80 -2.40 -6.46
CA GLN A 66 -8.48 -3.82 -6.51
C GLN A 66 -7.63 -4.09 -7.75
N ASN A 67 -6.49 -4.74 -7.55
CA ASN A 67 -5.61 -5.16 -8.65
C ASN A 67 -5.52 -6.68 -8.70
N GLN A 68 -5.75 -7.24 -9.88
CA GLN A 68 -5.78 -8.69 -10.11
C GLN A 68 -4.90 -9.05 -11.30
N GLY A 69 -3.58 -9.11 -11.06
CA GLY A 69 -2.62 -9.63 -12.01
C GLY A 69 -2.28 -8.73 -13.21
N GLY A 70 -3.08 -7.83 -13.60
CA GLY A 70 -2.96 -6.94 -14.78
C GLY A 70 -4.27 -6.27 -15.08
N ASN A 71 -5.34 -6.84 -14.54
CA ASN A 71 -6.66 -6.24 -14.49
C ASN A 71 -6.81 -5.43 -13.22
N PHE A 72 -7.68 -4.43 -13.24
CA PHE A 72 -7.99 -3.67 -12.04
C PHE A 72 -9.43 -3.15 -12.04
N ALA A 73 -9.92 -2.85 -10.86
CA ALA A 73 -11.12 -2.07 -10.65
C ALA A 73 -10.79 -0.95 -9.64
N ILE A 74 -11.05 0.29 -10.02
CA ILE A 74 -10.88 1.46 -9.18
C ILE A 74 -12.24 2.14 -9.09
N ARG A 75 -12.64 2.49 -7.88
CA ARG A 75 -13.82 3.31 -7.63
C ARG A 75 -13.40 4.55 -6.85
N PHE A 76 -13.80 5.71 -7.36
CA PHE A 76 -13.69 6.98 -6.68
C PHE A 76 -15.08 7.47 -6.30
N TYR A 77 -15.22 8.03 -5.10
CA TYR A 77 -16.52 8.52 -4.63
C TYR A 77 -16.33 9.61 -3.58
N GLY A 78 -17.22 10.59 -3.62
CA GLY A 78 -17.30 11.66 -2.63
C GLY A 78 -17.91 11.20 -1.32
N PRO A 79 -18.16 12.13 -0.40
CA PRO A 79 -18.87 11.87 0.84
C PRO A 79 -20.22 11.20 0.58
N LEU A 80 -20.60 10.22 1.42
CA LEU A 80 -21.83 9.44 1.30
C LEU A 80 -21.97 8.67 -0.01
N GLY A 81 -20.88 8.42 -0.72
CA GLY A 81 -20.88 7.67 -1.98
C GLY A 81 -21.35 8.47 -3.20
N LEU A 82 -21.55 9.79 -3.06
CA LEU A 82 -21.99 10.64 -4.16
C LEU A 82 -20.92 10.82 -5.22
N GLY A 83 -21.36 11.00 -6.47
CA GLY A 83 -20.45 11.23 -7.60
C GLY A 83 -19.52 10.05 -7.90
N ALA A 84 -19.96 8.82 -7.66
CA ALA A 84 -19.14 7.65 -7.87
C ALA A 84 -18.73 7.49 -9.35
N VAL A 85 -17.43 7.28 -9.54
CA VAL A 85 -16.81 6.95 -10.82
C VAL A 85 -16.13 5.60 -10.66
N LYS A 86 -16.33 4.71 -11.63
CA LYS A 86 -15.68 3.41 -11.68
C LYS A 86 -14.81 3.31 -12.91
N LEU A 87 -13.59 2.84 -12.73
CA LEU A 87 -12.64 2.58 -13.80
C LEU A 87 -12.21 1.12 -13.71
N THR A 88 -12.48 0.34 -14.75
CA THR A 88 -12.11 -1.09 -14.80
C THR A 88 -11.19 -1.36 -15.97
N LYS A 89 -10.27 -2.30 -15.81
CA LYS A 89 -9.43 -2.83 -16.86
C LYS A 89 -9.58 -4.33 -16.92
N GLU A 90 -9.95 -4.83 -18.09
CA GLU A 90 -10.05 -6.25 -18.40
C GLU A 90 -9.26 -6.53 -19.69
N GLY A 91 -8.13 -7.20 -19.55
CA GLY A 91 -7.21 -7.41 -20.66
C GLY A 91 -6.65 -6.08 -21.21
N LYS A 92 -7.03 -5.74 -22.43
CA LYS A 92 -6.64 -4.48 -23.10
C LYS A 92 -7.68 -3.38 -22.96
N LEU A 93 -8.92 -3.73 -22.65
CA LEU A 93 -10.02 -2.78 -22.58
C LEU A 93 -10.05 -2.09 -21.21
N VAL A 94 -10.13 -0.79 -21.23
CA VAL A 94 -10.41 0.02 -20.03
C VAL A 94 -11.78 0.66 -20.20
N THR A 95 -12.60 0.56 -19.15
CA THR A 95 -13.97 1.11 -19.13
C THR A 95 -14.11 2.08 -17.95
N PHE A 96 -14.65 3.24 -18.24
CA PHE A 96 -15.06 4.25 -17.28
C PHE A 96 -16.57 4.26 -17.18
N GLU A 97 -17.11 4.32 -15.98
CA GLU A 97 -18.55 4.39 -15.70
C GLU A 97 -18.81 5.49 -14.68
N SER A 98 -19.73 6.39 -14.99
CA SER A 98 -20.26 7.36 -14.03
C SER A 98 -21.75 7.61 -14.29
N ALA A 99 -22.47 8.05 -13.26
CA ALA A 99 -23.88 8.44 -13.43
C ALA A 99 -24.05 9.69 -14.29
N LYS A 100 -23.05 10.57 -14.32
CA LYS A 100 -23.06 11.82 -15.06
C LYS A 100 -22.70 11.63 -16.53
N ASP A 101 -21.61 10.89 -16.79
CA ASP A 101 -21.01 10.81 -18.12
C ASP A 101 -21.34 9.51 -18.85
N GLY A 102 -22.01 8.55 -18.17
CA GLY A 102 -22.32 7.24 -18.73
C GLY A 102 -21.12 6.31 -18.75
N THR A 103 -21.10 5.43 -19.77
CA THR A 103 -20.06 4.41 -19.96
C THR A 103 -19.21 4.74 -21.17
N HIS A 104 -17.90 4.76 -20.99
CA HIS A 104 -16.91 5.02 -22.04
C HIS A 104 -15.80 3.97 -21.99
N SER A 105 -15.22 3.63 -23.11
CA SER A 105 -14.11 2.67 -23.19
C SER A 105 -12.98 3.20 -24.05
N ALA A 106 -11.75 2.77 -23.73
CA ALA A 106 -10.54 3.04 -24.49
C ALA A 106 -9.47 1.96 -24.22
N ASP A 107 -8.33 2.07 -24.90
CA ASP A 107 -7.20 1.16 -24.74
C ASP A 107 -6.36 1.48 -23.49
N SER A 108 -6.51 2.67 -22.91
CA SER A 108 -5.82 3.08 -21.71
C SER A 108 -6.68 3.94 -20.78
N ALA A 109 -6.35 3.88 -19.49
CA ALA A 109 -6.98 4.71 -18.47
C ALA A 109 -6.62 6.19 -18.65
N GLU A 110 -5.39 6.46 -19.05
CA GLU A 110 -4.88 7.79 -19.31
C GLU A 110 -5.64 8.49 -20.45
N GLU A 111 -5.95 7.75 -21.52
CA GLU A 111 -6.76 8.25 -22.63
C GLU A 111 -8.19 8.61 -22.18
N LEU A 112 -8.83 7.73 -21.39
CA LEU A 112 -10.15 8.02 -20.84
C LEU A 112 -10.16 9.24 -19.96
N MET A 113 -9.19 9.36 -19.06
CA MET A 113 -9.08 10.50 -18.16
C MET A 113 -8.82 11.81 -18.93
N GLN A 114 -7.95 11.77 -19.92
CA GLN A 114 -7.71 12.96 -20.78
C GLN A 114 -8.97 13.37 -21.51
N ARG A 115 -9.73 12.43 -22.05
CA ARG A 115 -10.94 12.71 -22.84
C ARG A 115 -12.11 13.18 -21.99
N LEU A 116 -12.30 12.60 -20.79
CA LEU A 116 -13.48 12.85 -19.96
C LEU A 116 -13.22 13.93 -18.91
N ALA A 117 -12.03 13.98 -18.32
CA ALA A 117 -11.66 14.91 -17.27
C ALA A 117 -10.82 16.09 -17.78
N GLY A 118 -10.30 16.03 -19.00
CA GLY A 118 -9.46 17.07 -19.59
C GLY A 118 -8.02 17.14 -19.05
N TRP A 119 -7.60 16.18 -18.24
CA TRP A 119 -6.26 16.13 -17.65
C TRP A 119 -5.76 14.67 -17.55
N GLN A 120 -4.43 14.52 -17.54
CA GLN A 120 -3.81 13.20 -17.50
C GLN A 120 -3.57 12.75 -16.06
N VAL A 121 -4.26 11.69 -15.67
CA VAL A 121 -3.96 10.97 -14.42
C VAL A 121 -3.11 9.76 -14.78
N PRO A 122 -1.87 9.68 -14.31
CA PRO A 122 -1.01 8.56 -14.65
C PRO A 122 -1.39 7.30 -13.85
N ILE A 123 -2.54 6.70 -14.16
CA ILE A 123 -3.09 5.52 -13.47
C ILE A 123 -2.09 4.36 -13.48
N SER A 124 -1.40 4.16 -14.59
CA SER A 124 -0.36 3.14 -14.73
C SER A 124 0.82 3.34 -13.76
N GLN A 125 1.16 4.58 -13.43
CA GLN A 125 2.21 4.90 -12.47
C GLN A 125 1.70 4.84 -11.02
N LEU A 126 0.46 5.29 -10.78
CA LEU A 126 -0.15 5.27 -9.46
C LEU A 126 -0.18 3.86 -8.85
N GLN A 127 -0.35 2.81 -9.64
CA GLN A 127 -0.30 1.42 -9.15
C GLN A 127 1.08 1.02 -8.55
N HIS A 128 2.14 1.75 -8.87
CA HIS A 128 3.46 1.59 -8.29
C HIS A 128 3.59 2.46 -7.04
N TRP A 129 3.22 3.72 -7.15
CA TRP A 129 3.35 4.70 -6.05
C TRP A 129 2.51 4.33 -4.84
N ILE A 130 1.32 3.78 -5.03
CA ILE A 130 0.47 3.30 -3.92
C ILE A 130 1.13 2.17 -3.11
N LYS A 131 2.07 1.46 -3.70
CA LYS A 131 2.90 0.44 -3.05
C LYS A 131 4.22 1.00 -2.49
N GLY A 132 4.45 2.31 -2.62
CA GLY A 132 5.70 2.95 -2.19
C GLY A 132 6.92 2.58 -3.03
N ILE A 133 6.71 2.19 -4.30
CA ILE A 133 7.80 1.84 -5.23
C ILE A 133 7.82 2.79 -6.41
N PRO A 134 8.98 3.08 -7.00
CA PRO A 134 9.07 3.92 -8.19
C PRO A 134 8.39 3.26 -9.38
N ALA A 135 7.74 4.07 -10.22
CA ALA A 135 7.21 3.59 -11.49
C ALA A 135 8.34 3.29 -12.49
N PRO A 136 8.16 2.32 -13.40
CA PRO A 136 9.13 2.05 -14.45
C PRO A 136 9.43 3.31 -15.27
N GLY A 137 10.71 3.62 -15.49
CA GLY A 137 11.15 4.82 -16.20
C GLY A 137 11.15 6.10 -15.38
N ALA A 138 10.77 6.08 -14.11
CA ALA A 138 11.01 7.19 -13.22
C ALA A 138 12.52 7.34 -13.00
N ILE A 139 13.08 8.49 -13.40
CA ILE A 139 14.47 8.83 -13.09
C ILE A 139 14.51 9.05 -11.58
N GLU A 140 15.31 8.27 -10.88
CA GLU A 140 15.66 8.56 -9.49
C GLU A 140 16.47 9.86 -9.45
N SER A 141 15.78 11.00 -9.37
CA SER A 141 16.41 12.22 -8.90
C SER A 141 16.56 12.08 -7.38
N ARG A 142 17.56 11.31 -6.96
CA ARG A 142 18.01 11.31 -5.58
C ARG A 142 18.67 12.66 -5.35
N GLN A 143 17.93 13.59 -4.83
CA GLN A 143 18.46 14.81 -4.25
C GLN A 143 19.05 14.41 -2.90
N ASP A 144 20.34 14.05 -2.89
CA ASP A 144 21.10 13.92 -1.66
C ASP A 144 21.17 15.33 -1.06
N ASP A 145 20.32 15.57 -0.07
CA ASP A 145 20.35 16.79 0.73
C ASP A 145 21.62 16.70 1.60
N PRO A 146 22.63 17.56 1.36
CA PRO A 146 23.82 17.55 2.20
C PRO A 146 23.45 18.10 3.58
N ALA A 147 23.61 17.25 4.60
CA ALA A 147 23.46 17.62 6.01
C ALA A 147 24.44 18.70 6.45
#